data_18677f7e4ab978e5ff54c3e5f5c694b9
#
_entry.id   18677f7e4ab978e5ff54c3e5f5c694b9
#
_cell.length_a   1.000
_cell.length_b   1.000
_cell.length_c   1.000
_cell.angle_alpha   90.00
_cell.angle_beta   90.00
_cell.angle_gamma   90.00
#
_symmetry.space_group_name_H-M   'P 1'
#
loop_
_entity.id
_entity.type
_entity.pdbx_description
1 polymer ?
#
loop_
_entity_poly.entity_id
_entity_poly.type
_entity_poly.pdbx_seq_one_letter_code
_entity_poly.pdbx_strand_id
1 'polypeptide(L)'
;MKRFLPAALLPLALLLTACSGSSSAGGSGGAGGNTDGKGSVTLNVGDQKGGSEAVLRAAGELDDLPYKITWSTFTSGPPMLEAVNAGAVDIGSVGNTPPVFAAGADSKITVVAASHGDSGGEAILVRKDSPLKKTTDLKGKSVAVAQGSSAHYQLIASLKKAGLGLDDIKVTLLQPADALAAFTSGKVDAWAVWDPYTSQVLHGGQGRVLTDGRGAVNGLNFQVAAPAALKDKEKAAALGDFVERLRRAQDWVFEHPEEWAKVWAKDTGLPYEVALDAVKLSYGTRVPVALDAAAVASEQEIADTFADLKLIPRRFDFADYVDDRFNKDLPPSTSPARSYGKASS
;
A
#
# COMPACT_ATOMS: atom_id res chain seq x y z
N MET A 1 1.69 7.44 59.90
CA MET A 1 0.45 8.11 60.37
C MET A 1 -0.41 8.39 59.19
N LYS A 2 -1.34 7.51 58.96
CA LYS A 2 -2.80 7.54 58.93
C LYS A 2 -3.41 8.86 58.39
N ARG A 3 -4.11 8.81 57.27
CA ARG A 3 -5.56 9.07 57.20
C ARG A 3 -6.15 8.65 55.86
N PHE A 4 -7.01 7.65 55.90
CA PHE A 4 -8.02 7.26 54.93
C PHE A 4 -9.21 8.22 55.05
N LEU A 5 -9.90 8.54 53.96
CA LEU A 5 -11.30 8.96 53.96
C LEU A 5 -12.05 8.32 52.78
N PRO A 6 -13.31 7.92 52.97
CA PRO A 6 -13.99 6.97 52.11
C PRO A 6 -14.89 7.56 51.05
N ALA A 7 -15.32 6.65 50.16
CA ALA A 7 -16.28 6.78 49.09
C ALA A 7 -17.66 7.34 49.49
N ALA A 8 -18.29 8.08 48.59
CA ALA A 8 -19.72 8.33 48.59
C ALA A 8 -20.32 7.87 47.23
N LEU A 9 -21.07 6.78 47.32
CA LEU A 9 -21.98 6.28 46.28
C LEU A 9 -23.29 7.07 46.35
N LEU A 10 -23.76 7.57 45.22
CA LEU A 10 -25.15 8.00 45.04
C LEU A 10 -25.76 7.23 43.87
N PRO A 11 -26.90 6.57 44.05
CA PRO A 11 -27.68 6.00 42.94
C PRO A 11 -28.64 7.03 42.39
N LEU A 12 -28.70 7.17 41.07
CA LEU A 12 -29.75 7.95 40.38
C LEU A 12 -30.75 7.01 39.72
N ALA A 13 -31.99 7.16 40.17
CA ALA A 13 -33.14 6.34 39.86
C ALA A 13 -33.67 6.57 38.48
N LEU A 14 -34.20 5.47 37.88
CA LEU A 14 -35.01 5.44 36.66
C LEU A 14 -36.32 6.24 36.82
N LEU A 15 -36.70 6.99 35.80
CA LEU A 15 -38.09 7.36 35.56
C LEU A 15 -38.50 6.91 34.16
N LEU A 16 -39.31 5.84 34.14
CA LEU A 16 -40.13 5.38 33.05
C LEU A 16 -41.37 6.26 32.98
N THR A 17 -41.62 6.90 31.81
CA THR A 17 -42.97 7.40 31.49
C THR A 17 -43.41 6.78 30.14
N ALA A 18 -44.35 5.88 30.30
CA ALA A 18 -45.17 5.36 29.22
C ALA A 18 -46.32 6.33 28.99
N CYS A 19 -46.61 6.68 27.75
CA CYS A 19 -47.92 7.19 27.32
C CYS A 19 -48.34 6.47 26.08
N SER A 20 -49.34 5.64 26.25
CA SER A 20 -50.17 5.04 25.24
C SER A 20 -51.20 6.06 24.75
N GLY A 21 -51.51 6.07 23.44
CA GLY A 21 -52.59 6.82 22.85
C GLY A 21 -52.97 6.22 21.51
N SER A 22 -54.06 5.47 21.49
CA SER A 22 -54.66 4.86 20.30
C SER A 22 -55.54 5.86 19.54
N SER A 23 -55.71 5.56 18.29
CA SER A 23 -56.96 5.56 17.42
C SER A 23 -56.79 6.40 16.14
N SER A 24 -56.85 5.75 15.10
CA SER A 24 -57.88 5.23 14.15
C SER A 24 -58.08 6.08 12.90
N ALA A 25 -57.91 5.39 11.79
CA ALA A 25 -58.73 5.39 10.59
C ALA A 25 -58.57 6.47 9.50
N GLY A 26 -58.22 6.00 8.33
CA GLY A 26 -58.92 6.28 7.07
C GLY A 26 -58.18 7.16 6.06
N GLY A 27 -57.86 6.57 4.89
CA GLY A 27 -57.60 7.37 3.69
C GLY A 27 -56.71 6.69 2.65
N SER A 28 -57.31 6.16 1.69
CA SER A 28 -56.86 5.48 0.49
C SER A 28 -55.77 6.21 -0.35
N GLY A 29 -54.89 5.41 -0.95
CA GLY A 29 -54.51 5.53 -2.34
C GLY A 29 -53.31 6.42 -2.67
N GLY A 30 -52.17 5.80 -2.84
CA GLY A 30 -51.02 6.36 -3.52
C GLY A 30 -49.98 5.24 -3.70
N ALA A 31 -49.98 4.62 -4.87
CA ALA A 31 -48.88 3.74 -5.27
C ALA A 31 -47.62 4.58 -5.46
N GLY A 32 -46.91 4.78 -4.36
CA GLY A 32 -45.53 5.27 -4.36
C GLY A 32 -44.63 4.06 -4.31
N GLY A 33 -43.86 3.89 -5.38
CA GLY A 33 -42.86 2.84 -5.48
C GLY A 33 -42.00 2.79 -4.24
N ASN A 34 -42.02 1.62 -3.62
CA ASN A 34 -41.08 1.23 -2.60
C ASN A 34 -39.69 1.18 -3.23
N THR A 35 -38.97 2.28 -3.21
CA THR A 35 -37.50 2.21 -3.33
C THR A 35 -37.06 1.55 -2.03
N ASP A 36 -36.94 0.22 -2.10
CA ASP A 36 -36.28 -0.55 -1.06
C ASP A 36 -35.01 0.16 -0.67
N GLY A 37 -34.99 0.67 0.55
CA GLY A 37 -33.81 1.27 1.18
C GLY A 37 -32.76 0.19 1.45
N LYS A 38 -32.16 -0.32 0.36
CA LYS A 38 -30.95 -1.10 0.40
C LYS A 38 -29.88 -0.16 0.91
N GLY A 39 -29.43 -0.33 2.16
CA GLY A 39 -28.37 0.47 2.74
C GLY A 39 -27.19 0.44 1.78
N SER A 40 -26.71 1.61 1.36
CA SER A 40 -25.59 1.67 0.42
C SER A 40 -24.40 0.93 1.03
N VAL A 41 -23.79 0.00 0.27
CA VAL A 41 -22.56 -0.70 0.64
C VAL A 41 -21.47 0.31 1.00
N THR A 42 -20.70 0.02 2.05
CA THR A 42 -19.53 0.79 2.39
C THR A 42 -18.29 -0.09 2.25
N LEU A 43 -17.32 0.37 1.46
CA LEU A 43 -15.98 -0.19 1.41
C LEU A 43 -15.06 0.54 2.38
N ASN A 44 -14.38 -0.21 3.24
CA ASN A 44 -13.28 0.29 4.06
C ASN A 44 -11.98 0.09 3.28
N VAL A 45 -11.40 1.17 2.80
CA VAL A 45 -10.21 1.15 1.94
C VAL A 45 -8.99 1.57 2.74
N GLY A 46 -7.98 0.70 2.74
CA GLY A 46 -6.66 1.02 3.28
C GLY A 46 -5.82 1.77 2.25
N ASP A 47 -5.21 2.87 2.66
CA ASP A 47 -4.39 3.70 1.80
C ASP A 47 -3.08 4.10 2.47
N GLN A 48 -2.14 4.57 1.68
CA GLN A 48 -0.92 5.24 2.14
C GLN A 48 -1.00 6.72 1.73
N LYS A 49 -0.29 7.58 2.43
CA LYS A 49 -0.32 9.01 2.17
C LYS A 49 -0.01 9.32 0.70
N GLY A 50 -0.94 9.99 0.02
CA GLY A 50 -0.83 10.27 -1.41
C GLY A 50 -1.05 9.05 -2.31
N GLY A 51 -1.75 8.03 -1.84
CA GLY A 51 -2.01 6.79 -2.57
C GLY A 51 -3.32 6.78 -3.37
N SER A 52 -4.12 5.72 -3.17
CA SER A 52 -5.30 5.45 -3.99
C SER A 52 -6.38 6.53 -3.88
N GLU A 53 -6.64 7.07 -2.69
CA GLU A 53 -7.64 8.13 -2.51
C GLU A 53 -7.31 9.37 -3.33
N ALA A 54 -6.06 9.82 -3.22
CA ALA A 54 -5.61 11.04 -3.90
C ALA A 54 -5.66 10.89 -5.43
N VAL A 55 -5.22 9.73 -5.96
CA VAL A 55 -5.21 9.48 -7.41
C VAL A 55 -6.62 9.33 -7.97
N LEU A 56 -7.50 8.58 -7.30
CA LEU A 56 -8.89 8.42 -7.73
C LEU A 56 -9.63 9.77 -7.73
N ARG A 57 -9.40 10.60 -6.72
CA ARG A 57 -9.98 11.95 -6.66
C ARG A 57 -9.47 12.84 -7.80
N ALA A 58 -8.17 12.81 -8.08
CA ALA A 58 -7.56 13.61 -9.14
C ALA A 58 -8.04 13.22 -10.54
N ALA A 59 -8.25 11.93 -10.76
CA ALA A 59 -8.77 11.39 -12.02
C ALA A 59 -10.31 11.51 -12.17
N GLY A 60 -11.03 12.04 -11.16
CA GLY A 60 -12.50 12.11 -11.18
C GLY A 60 -13.20 10.76 -10.93
N GLU A 61 -12.47 9.75 -10.53
CA GLU A 61 -12.97 8.38 -10.38
C GLU A 61 -13.72 8.14 -9.04
N LEU A 62 -13.82 9.15 -8.19
CA LEU A 62 -14.67 9.12 -6.98
C LEU A 62 -16.06 9.75 -7.20
N ASP A 63 -16.31 10.30 -8.38
CA ASP A 63 -17.61 10.85 -8.71
C ASP A 63 -18.60 9.72 -9.02
N ASP A 64 -19.87 9.93 -8.66
CA ASP A 64 -20.99 9.00 -8.96
C ASP A 64 -20.77 7.55 -8.50
N LEU A 65 -20.17 7.38 -7.31
CA LEU A 65 -19.98 6.06 -6.70
C LEU A 65 -21.31 5.44 -6.28
N PRO A 66 -21.61 4.19 -6.68
CA PRO A 66 -22.83 3.48 -6.24
C PRO A 66 -22.70 2.91 -4.81
N TYR A 67 -21.60 3.14 -4.12
CA TYR A 67 -21.29 2.73 -2.74
C TYR A 67 -20.57 3.87 -2.01
N LYS A 68 -20.39 3.71 -0.71
CA LYS A 68 -19.58 4.63 0.11
C LYS A 68 -18.17 4.10 0.31
N ILE A 69 -17.20 4.98 0.47
CA ILE A 69 -15.84 4.62 0.85
C ILE A 69 -15.50 5.28 2.20
N THR A 70 -14.90 4.49 3.09
CA THR A 70 -14.23 4.97 4.30
C THR A 70 -12.74 4.71 4.14
N TRP A 71 -11.93 5.74 4.24
CA TRP A 71 -10.47 5.66 4.09
C TRP A 71 -9.77 5.53 5.43
N SER A 72 -8.73 4.68 5.46
CA SER A 72 -7.80 4.55 6.59
C SER A 72 -6.37 4.62 6.09
N THR A 73 -5.55 5.54 6.62
CA THR A 73 -4.18 5.77 6.17
C THR A 73 -3.18 5.00 7.02
N PHE A 74 -2.24 4.33 6.37
CA PHE A 74 -1.18 3.51 6.97
C PHE A 74 0.21 4.02 6.56
N THR A 75 1.20 3.76 7.40
CA THR A 75 2.60 4.18 7.16
C THR A 75 3.30 3.34 6.10
N SER A 76 2.84 2.10 5.88
CA SER A 76 3.40 1.13 4.92
C SER A 76 2.42 -0.02 4.69
N GLY A 77 2.76 -0.93 3.75
CA GLY A 77 1.92 -2.08 3.41
C GLY A 77 1.69 -3.08 4.56
N PRO A 78 2.72 -3.51 5.33
CA PRO A 78 2.54 -4.50 6.37
C PRO A 78 1.45 -4.14 7.41
N PRO A 79 1.45 -2.98 8.08
CA PRO A 79 0.37 -2.62 9.01
C PRO A 79 -1.01 -2.49 8.33
N MET A 80 -1.07 -2.16 7.04
CA MET A 80 -2.33 -2.18 6.29
C MET A 80 -2.86 -3.60 6.14
N LEU A 81 -2.02 -4.58 5.82
CA LEU A 81 -2.46 -5.98 5.69
C LEU A 81 -2.81 -6.63 7.02
N GLU A 82 -2.26 -6.17 8.14
CA GLU A 82 -2.74 -6.53 9.48
C GLU A 82 -4.19 -6.06 9.69
N ALA A 83 -4.54 -4.85 9.22
CA ALA A 83 -5.92 -4.34 9.27
C ALA A 83 -6.86 -5.09 8.31
N VAL A 84 -6.39 -5.51 7.12
CA VAL A 84 -7.13 -6.41 6.22
C VAL A 84 -7.40 -7.75 6.90
N ASN A 85 -6.39 -8.38 7.50
CA ASN A 85 -6.51 -9.63 8.25
C ASN A 85 -7.51 -9.54 9.40
N ALA A 86 -7.54 -8.41 10.09
CA ALA A 86 -8.47 -8.13 11.18
C ALA A 86 -9.91 -7.81 10.70
N GLY A 87 -10.13 -7.67 9.38
CA GLY A 87 -11.43 -7.29 8.80
C GLY A 87 -11.80 -5.81 8.98
N ALA A 88 -10.85 -4.96 9.40
CA ALA A 88 -11.05 -3.52 9.51
C ALA A 88 -10.92 -2.80 8.16
N VAL A 89 -10.23 -3.41 7.20
CA VAL A 89 -10.04 -2.93 5.82
C VAL A 89 -10.54 -4.01 4.85
N ASP A 90 -11.33 -3.60 3.87
CA ASP A 90 -11.86 -4.49 2.83
C ASP A 90 -10.88 -4.67 1.66
N ILE A 91 -10.12 -3.63 1.31
CA ILE A 91 -9.11 -3.64 0.23
C ILE A 91 -8.04 -2.57 0.48
N GLY A 92 -6.80 -2.85 0.07
CA GLY A 92 -5.71 -1.89 0.12
C GLY A 92 -4.63 -2.14 -0.92
N SER A 93 -3.89 -1.08 -1.27
CA SER A 93 -2.82 -1.10 -2.28
C SER A 93 -1.45 -1.25 -1.62
N VAL A 94 -0.69 -2.26 -2.03
CA VAL A 94 0.64 -2.57 -1.48
C VAL A 94 1.64 -2.95 -2.58
N GLY A 95 2.94 -2.93 -2.27
CA GLY A 95 3.98 -3.51 -3.14
C GLY A 95 3.98 -5.04 -3.10
N ASN A 96 4.98 -5.64 -3.72
CA ASN A 96 5.12 -7.10 -3.88
C ASN A 96 5.32 -7.87 -2.55
N THR A 97 6.04 -7.32 -1.61
CA THR A 97 6.50 -8.07 -0.42
C THR A 97 5.48 -8.16 0.73
N PRO A 98 4.65 -7.13 1.03
CA PRO A 98 3.67 -7.21 2.11
C PRO A 98 2.73 -8.42 2.03
N PRO A 99 2.19 -8.85 0.85
CA PRO A 99 1.37 -10.04 0.76
C PRO A 99 2.12 -11.32 1.14
N VAL A 100 3.41 -11.41 0.83
CA VAL A 100 4.27 -12.54 1.20
C VAL A 100 4.41 -12.66 2.73
N PHE A 101 4.64 -11.53 3.41
CA PHE A 101 4.72 -11.53 4.87
C PHE A 101 3.38 -11.89 5.53
N ALA A 102 2.29 -11.34 5.04
CA ALA A 102 0.95 -11.64 5.54
C ALA A 102 0.60 -13.13 5.32
N ALA A 103 0.85 -13.68 4.14
CA ALA A 103 0.63 -15.09 3.82
C ALA A 103 1.52 -16.01 4.66
N GLY A 104 2.79 -15.66 4.82
CA GLY A 104 3.72 -16.38 5.70
C GLY A 104 3.27 -16.43 7.15
N ALA A 105 2.54 -15.42 7.63
CA ALA A 105 1.90 -15.35 8.94
C ALA A 105 0.49 -15.96 8.99
N ASP A 106 0.03 -16.61 7.93
CA ASP A 106 -1.31 -17.20 7.79
C ASP A 106 -2.46 -16.19 7.90
N SER A 107 -2.21 -14.96 7.46
CA SER A 107 -3.20 -13.90 7.48
C SER A 107 -4.32 -14.14 6.46
N LYS A 108 -5.53 -13.70 6.81
CA LYS A 108 -6.73 -13.79 5.94
C LYS A 108 -6.68 -12.65 4.91
N ILE A 109 -5.94 -12.86 3.85
CA ILE A 109 -5.80 -11.93 2.74
C ILE A 109 -6.05 -12.64 1.41
N THR A 110 -6.39 -11.89 0.38
CA THR A 110 -6.47 -12.36 -1.01
C THR A 110 -5.97 -11.27 -1.94
N VAL A 111 -4.99 -11.58 -2.77
CA VAL A 111 -4.49 -10.71 -3.83
C VAL A 111 -5.47 -10.76 -5.00
N VAL A 112 -6.00 -9.62 -5.44
CA VAL A 112 -7.13 -9.56 -6.39
C VAL A 112 -6.84 -8.77 -7.67
N ALA A 113 -5.79 -7.95 -7.69
CA ALA A 113 -5.37 -7.22 -8.88
C ALA A 113 -3.89 -6.89 -8.81
N ALA A 114 -3.26 -6.71 -9.97
CA ALA A 114 -1.86 -6.36 -10.10
C ALA A 114 -1.65 -5.16 -11.02
N SER A 115 -0.56 -4.43 -10.79
CA SER A 115 0.03 -3.49 -11.73
C SER A 115 1.55 -3.65 -11.74
N HIS A 116 2.18 -3.39 -12.89
CA HIS A 116 3.63 -3.43 -13.06
C HIS A 116 4.17 -2.02 -13.28
N GLY A 117 5.17 -1.60 -12.51
CA GLY A 117 5.81 -0.29 -12.58
C GLY A 117 7.33 -0.38 -12.71
N ASP A 118 7.94 0.71 -13.15
CA ASP A 118 9.39 0.88 -13.09
C ASP A 118 9.83 0.94 -11.61
N SER A 119 10.82 0.14 -11.25
CA SER A 119 11.31 0.04 -9.89
C SER A 119 12.41 1.06 -9.56
N GLY A 120 12.58 2.10 -10.37
CA GLY A 120 13.61 3.13 -10.17
C GLY A 120 13.39 3.98 -8.91
N GLY A 121 12.15 4.07 -8.45
CA GLY A 121 11.80 4.74 -7.20
C GLY A 121 12.05 3.92 -5.94
N GLU A 122 12.31 2.61 -6.06
CA GLU A 122 12.81 1.78 -4.96
C GLU A 122 14.35 1.79 -4.99
N ALA A 123 14.98 2.21 -3.90
CA ALA A 123 16.43 2.39 -3.92
C ALA A 123 17.09 2.12 -2.54
N ILE A 124 18.34 1.72 -2.58
CA ILE A 124 19.26 1.86 -1.46
C ILE A 124 19.95 3.19 -1.59
N LEU A 125 19.71 4.07 -0.63
CA LEU A 125 20.26 5.41 -0.55
C LEU A 125 21.45 5.45 0.39
N VAL A 126 22.43 6.28 0.04
CA VAL A 126 23.53 6.66 0.93
C VAL A 126 23.62 8.18 0.99
N ARG A 127 24.16 8.74 2.09
CA ARG A 127 24.34 10.20 2.18
C ARG A 127 25.21 10.72 1.04
N LYS A 128 25.01 11.99 0.68
CA LYS A 128 25.68 12.62 -0.47
C LYS A 128 27.21 12.51 -0.40
N ASP A 129 27.78 12.68 0.79
CA ASP A 129 29.20 12.63 1.10
C ASP A 129 29.73 11.23 1.47
N SER A 130 28.86 10.21 1.45
CA SER A 130 29.23 8.84 1.78
C SER A 130 30.33 8.29 0.88
N PRO A 131 31.36 7.61 1.44
CA PRO A 131 32.40 6.95 0.65
C PRO A 131 31.91 5.70 -0.09
N LEU A 132 30.71 5.17 0.24
CA LEU A 132 30.15 3.96 -0.37
C LEU A 132 29.81 4.23 -1.83
N LYS A 133 30.34 3.45 -2.77
CA LYS A 133 30.18 3.63 -4.22
C LYS A 133 29.40 2.50 -4.90
N LYS A 134 29.36 1.33 -4.30
CA LYS A 134 28.73 0.11 -4.84
C LYS A 134 28.13 -0.72 -3.71
N THR A 135 27.21 -1.63 -4.04
CA THR A 135 26.49 -2.46 -3.05
C THR A 135 27.43 -3.29 -2.18
N THR A 136 28.57 -3.75 -2.71
CA THR A 136 29.58 -4.50 -1.91
C THR A 136 30.19 -3.68 -0.78
N ASP A 137 30.14 -2.34 -0.84
CA ASP A 137 30.65 -1.45 0.22
C ASP A 137 29.73 -1.40 1.45
N LEU A 138 28.52 -2.00 1.35
CA LEU A 138 27.59 -2.16 2.48
C LEU A 138 28.05 -3.17 3.52
N LYS A 139 29.08 -3.99 3.22
CA LYS A 139 29.61 -4.98 4.18
C LYS A 139 29.99 -4.31 5.50
N GLY A 140 29.42 -4.80 6.61
CA GLY A 140 29.60 -4.26 7.96
C GLY A 140 28.88 -2.95 8.26
N LYS A 141 28.11 -2.39 7.30
CA LYS A 141 27.40 -1.13 7.43
C LYS A 141 26.00 -1.31 8.00
N SER A 142 25.48 -0.23 8.61
CA SER A 142 24.11 -0.17 9.10
C SER A 142 23.16 0.28 7.97
N VAL A 143 22.10 -0.51 7.72
CA VAL A 143 21.11 -0.25 6.68
C VAL A 143 19.73 -0.21 7.30
N ALA A 144 19.06 0.93 7.22
CA ALA A 144 17.67 1.06 7.64
C ALA A 144 16.73 0.48 6.57
N VAL A 145 15.66 -0.18 7.00
CA VAL A 145 14.59 -0.70 6.12
C VAL A 145 13.33 -0.98 6.92
N ALA A 146 12.16 -0.81 6.30
CA ALA A 146 10.89 -1.23 6.89
C ALA A 146 10.70 -2.75 6.67
N GLN A 147 10.52 -3.49 7.76
CA GLN A 147 10.33 -4.94 7.70
C GLN A 147 9.11 -5.31 6.85
N GLY A 148 9.26 -6.29 5.96
CA GLY A 148 8.17 -6.81 5.12
C GLY A 148 7.69 -5.85 4.03
N SER A 149 8.38 -4.72 3.82
CA SER A 149 8.12 -3.81 2.70
C SER A 149 8.79 -4.29 1.41
N SER A 150 8.38 -3.76 0.25
CA SER A 150 9.06 -4.02 -1.03
C SER A 150 10.54 -3.65 -1.00
N ALA A 151 10.91 -2.55 -0.31
CA ALA A 151 12.31 -2.18 -0.09
C ALA A 151 13.09 -3.21 0.73
N HIS A 152 12.44 -4.02 1.56
CA HIS A 152 13.11 -5.11 2.28
C HIS A 152 13.54 -6.21 1.30
N TYR A 153 12.68 -6.59 0.36
CA TYR A 153 13.06 -7.53 -0.69
C TYR A 153 14.10 -6.94 -1.65
N GLN A 154 13.93 -5.65 -2.04
CA GLN A 154 14.90 -4.95 -2.88
C GLN A 154 16.30 -4.92 -2.25
N LEU A 155 16.40 -4.71 -0.93
CA LEU A 155 17.67 -4.79 -0.21
C LEU A 155 18.28 -6.18 -0.31
N ILE A 156 17.50 -7.24 -0.03
CA ILE A 156 17.95 -8.64 -0.10
C ILE A 156 18.42 -8.98 -1.52
N ALA A 157 17.62 -8.67 -2.52
CA ALA A 157 17.93 -8.96 -3.93
C ALA A 157 19.20 -8.22 -4.38
N SER A 158 19.38 -6.96 -3.98
CA SER A 158 20.57 -6.17 -4.29
C SER A 158 21.83 -6.71 -3.62
N LEU A 159 21.72 -7.14 -2.35
CA LEU A 159 22.82 -7.79 -1.64
C LEU A 159 23.22 -9.11 -2.31
N LYS A 160 22.23 -9.98 -2.61
CA LYS A 160 22.44 -11.25 -3.30
C LYS A 160 23.15 -11.07 -4.65
N LYS A 161 22.72 -10.09 -5.43
CA LYS A 161 23.36 -9.72 -6.71
C LYS A 161 24.81 -9.24 -6.55
N ALA A 162 25.14 -8.65 -5.40
CA ALA A 162 26.49 -8.20 -5.05
C ALA A 162 27.33 -9.31 -4.34
N GLY A 163 26.82 -10.54 -4.18
CA GLY A 163 27.48 -11.63 -3.48
C GLY A 163 27.50 -11.44 -1.95
N LEU A 164 26.57 -10.67 -1.40
CA LEU A 164 26.40 -10.44 0.04
C LEU A 164 25.08 -11.06 0.53
N GLY A 165 25.01 -11.29 1.85
CA GLY A 165 23.79 -11.66 2.56
C GLY A 165 23.42 -10.61 3.62
N LEU A 166 22.28 -10.82 4.28
CA LEU A 166 21.83 -9.96 5.39
C LEU A 166 22.81 -10.00 6.56
N ASP A 167 23.50 -11.12 6.79
CA ASP A 167 24.49 -11.29 7.85
C ASP A 167 25.78 -10.45 7.59
N ASP A 168 26.01 -10.02 6.35
CA ASP A 168 27.12 -9.13 6.01
C ASP A 168 26.87 -7.67 6.38
N ILE A 169 25.65 -7.29 6.78
CA ILE A 169 25.25 -5.91 7.12
C ILE A 169 24.60 -5.86 8.51
N LYS A 170 24.40 -4.65 9.03
CA LYS A 170 23.62 -4.43 10.25
C LYS A 170 22.23 -3.88 9.87
N VAL A 171 21.23 -4.74 9.79
CA VAL A 171 19.86 -4.33 9.47
C VAL A 171 19.27 -3.56 10.65
N THR A 172 18.70 -2.39 10.38
CA THR A 172 17.98 -1.56 11.36
C THR A 172 16.53 -1.43 10.88
N LEU A 173 15.62 -2.09 11.59
CA LEU A 173 14.19 -2.10 11.23
C LEU A 173 13.51 -0.81 11.71
N LEU A 174 13.16 0.07 10.78
CA LEU A 174 12.52 1.37 11.04
C LEU A 174 11.43 1.63 10.01
N GLN A 175 10.34 2.25 10.46
CA GLN A 175 9.33 2.80 9.53
C GLN A 175 9.91 4.02 8.77
N PRO A 176 9.38 4.34 7.58
CA PRO A 176 10.02 5.31 6.69
C PRO A 176 10.33 6.68 7.31
N ALA A 177 9.42 7.23 8.13
CA ALA A 177 9.64 8.53 8.77
C ALA A 177 10.80 8.51 9.78
N ASP A 178 10.88 7.44 10.59
CA ASP A 178 11.98 7.26 11.56
C ASP A 178 13.30 6.96 10.85
N ALA A 179 13.24 6.17 9.76
CA ALA A 179 14.39 5.86 8.92
C ALA A 179 14.95 7.11 8.25
N LEU A 180 14.10 8.04 7.77
CA LEU A 180 14.52 9.32 7.22
C LEU A 180 15.32 10.13 8.27
N ALA A 181 14.81 10.21 9.49
CA ALA A 181 15.47 10.91 10.58
C ALA A 181 16.82 10.26 10.96
N ALA A 182 16.87 8.92 11.01
CA ALA A 182 18.10 8.17 11.28
C ALA A 182 19.14 8.34 10.15
N PHE A 183 18.69 8.32 8.89
CA PHE A 183 19.53 8.48 7.71
C PHE A 183 20.13 9.89 7.64
N THR A 184 19.31 10.93 7.77
CA THR A 184 19.76 12.32 7.67
C THR A 184 20.67 12.72 8.81
N SER A 185 20.47 12.18 10.03
CA SER A 185 21.34 12.39 11.18
C SER A 185 22.62 11.54 11.18
N GLY A 186 22.79 10.63 10.20
CA GLY A 186 23.94 9.75 10.10
C GLY A 186 23.97 8.60 11.09
N LYS A 187 22.85 8.27 11.74
CA LYS A 187 22.73 7.12 12.64
C LYS A 187 22.75 5.78 11.89
N VAL A 188 22.42 5.79 10.61
CA VAL A 188 22.57 4.65 9.70
C VAL A 188 23.40 5.06 8.49
N ASP A 189 24.14 4.10 7.90
CA ASP A 189 25.04 4.34 6.76
C ASP A 189 24.25 4.40 5.44
N ALA A 190 23.19 3.60 5.33
CA ALA A 190 22.34 3.48 4.15
C ALA A 190 20.87 3.29 4.54
N TRP A 191 19.98 3.50 3.57
CA TRP A 191 18.54 3.34 3.74
C TRP A 191 17.92 2.73 2.49
N ALA A 192 17.25 1.60 2.64
CA ALA A 192 16.45 0.99 1.59
C ALA A 192 15.01 1.48 1.73
N VAL A 193 14.48 2.13 0.67
CA VAL A 193 13.19 2.83 0.69
C VAL A 193 12.61 2.96 -0.72
N TRP A 194 11.38 3.43 -0.79
CA TRP A 194 10.64 3.71 -2.03
C TRP A 194 10.18 5.17 -2.09
N ASP A 195 9.72 5.60 -3.28
CA ASP A 195 9.13 6.93 -3.46
C ASP A 195 7.85 7.14 -2.60
N PRO A 196 7.62 8.37 -2.13
CA PRO A 196 8.33 9.61 -2.47
C PRO A 196 9.61 9.89 -1.65
N TYR A 197 9.99 9.02 -0.72
CA TYR A 197 11.16 9.24 0.13
C TYR A 197 12.47 9.24 -0.68
N THR A 198 12.59 8.38 -1.69
CA THR A 198 13.74 8.38 -2.60
C THR A 198 13.90 9.75 -3.25
N SER A 199 12.86 10.23 -3.94
CA SER A 199 12.88 11.55 -4.60
C SER A 199 13.07 12.69 -3.60
N GLN A 200 12.49 12.61 -2.40
CA GLN A 200 12.66 13.61 -1.34
C GLN A 200 14.12 13.75 -0.91
N VAL A 201 14.82 12.63 -0.68
CA VAL A 201 16.24 12.64 -0.27
C VAL A 201 17.14 13.15 -1.40
N LEU A 202 16.86 12.75 -2.65
CA LEU A 202 17.62 13.16 -3.81
C LEU A 202 17.47 14.66 -4.07
N HIS A 203 16.25 15.15 -4.10
CA HIS A 203 15.95 16.57 -4.37
C HIS A 203 16.43 17.48 -3.25
N GLY A 204 16.31 17.02 -1.99
CA GLY A 204 16.87 17.71 -0.82
C GLY A 204 18.41 17.72 -0.75
N GLY A 205 19.10 17.07 -1.69
CA GLY A 205 20.56 16.97 -1.72
C GLY A 205 21.16 16.26 -0.51
N GLN A 206 20.37 15.49 0.23
CA GLN A 206 20.78 14.80 1.46
C GLN A 206 21.44 13.45 1.17
N GLY A 207 21.17 12.86 0.01
CA GLY A 207 21.68 11.56 -0.37
C GLY A 207 21.79 11.37 -1.88
N ARG A 208 22.18 10.17 -2.25
CA ARG A 208 22.22 9.67 -3.62
C ARG A 208 21.87 8.20 -3.67
N VAL A 209 21.44 7.72 -4.82
CA VAL A 209 21.21 6.30 -5.06
C VAL A 209 22.55 5.56 -5.08
N LEU A 210 22.63 4.48 -4.31
CA LEU A 210 23.71 3.50 -4.40
C LEU A 210 23.36 2.43 -5.43
N THR A 211 22.13 1.93 -5.39
CA THR A 211 21.51 1.03 -6.37
C THR A 211 19.99 1.16 -6.29
N ASP A 212 19.30 0.97 -7.40
CA ASP A 212 17.84 0.96 -7.46
C ASP A 212 17.27 -0.44 -7.70
N GLY A 213 15.95 -0.55 -7.76
CA GLY A 213 15.24 -1.83 -7.90
C GLY A 213 15.23 -2.40 -9.32
N ARG A 214 15.63 -1.63 -10.34
CA ARG A 214 15.60 -2.08 -11.74
C ARG A 214 16.45 -3.33 -11.95
N GLY A 215 15.80 -4.38 -12.48
CA GLY A 215 16.46 -5.67 -12.68
C GLY A 215 16.86 -6.41 -11.39
N ALA A 216 16.42 -5.94 -10.23
CA ALA A 216 16.58 -6.62 -8.95
C ALA A 216 15.25 -7.10 -8.38
N VAL A 217 14.15 -6.40 -8.68
CA VAL A 217 12.79 -6.75 -8.24
C VAL A 217 11.84 -6.83 -9.44
N ASN A 218 10.68 -7.43 -9.23
CA ASN A 218 9.69 -7.69 -10.28
C ASN A 218 8.80 -6.48 -10.64
N GLY A 219 8.86 -5.39 -9.90
CA GLY A 219 8.07 -4.18 -10.15
C GLY A 219 6.56 -4.31 -9.91
N LEU A 220 6.09 -5.45 -9.38
CA LEU A 220 4.68 -5.69 -9.15
C LEU A 220 4.16 -4.93 -7.91
N ASN A 221 2.93 -4.47 -8.05
CA ASN A 221 2.13 -3.87 -6.98
C ASN A 221 0.75 -4.50 -7.00
N PHE A 222 0.13 -4.68 -5.84
CA PHE A 222 -1.10 -5.45 -5.71
C PHE A 222 -2.21 -4.68 -5.01
N GLN A 223 -3.44 -5.02 -5.39
CA GLN A 223 -4.61 -4.79 -4.55
C GLN A 223 -4.86 -6.06 -3.75
N VAL A 224 -4.96 -5.92 -2.43
CA VAL A 224 -5.17 -7.03 -1.51
C VAL A 224 -6.48 -6.81 -0.76
N ALA A 225 -7.38 -7.78 -0.85
CA ALA A 225 -8.70 -7.71 -0.25
C ALA A 225 -8.87 -8.69 0.91
N ALA A 226 -9.80 -8.37 1.81
CA ALA A 226 -10.26 -9.30 2.83
C ALA A 226 -11.13 -10.40 2.19
N PRO A 227 -10.87 -11.71 2.44
CA PRO A 227 -11.69 -12.80 1.89
C PRO A 227 -13.17 -12.70 2.24
N ALA A 228 -13.51 -12.09 3.38
CA ALA A 228 -14.89 -11.86 3.79
C ALA A 228 -15.62 -10.86 2.86
N ALA A 229 -14.92 -9.80 2.43
CA ALA A 229 -15.48 -8.82 1.49
C ALA A 229 -15.69 -9.42 0.10
N LEU A 230 -14.86 -10.37 -0.33
CA LEU A 230 -15.01 -11.09 -1.60
C LEU A 230 -16.15 -12.11 -1.59
N LYS A 231 -16.58 -12.60 -0.41
CA LYS A 231 -17.71 -13.53 -0.23
C LYS A 231 -19.04 -12.79 -0.14
N ASP A 232 -19.06 -11.57 0.30
CA ASP A 232 -20.24 -10.70 0.30
C ASP A 232 -20.49 -10.20 -1.13
N LYS A 233 -21.65 -10.52 -1.70
CA LYS A 233 -21.96 -10.24 -3.11
C LYS A 233 -21.97 -8.74 -3.43
N GLU A 234 -22.45 -7.92 -2.50
CA GLU A 234 -22.55 -6.48 -2.72
C GLU A 234 -21.18 -5.81 -2.58
N LYS A 235 -20.39 -6.21 -1.56
CA LYS A 235 -19.01 -5.77 -1.42
C LYS A 235 -18.13 -6.25 -2.58
N ALA A 236 -18.26 -7.49 -3.02
CA ALA A 236 -17.50 -8.02 -4.16
C ALA A 236 -17.76 -7.24 -5.46
N ALA A 237 -19.03 -6.84 -5.70
CA ALA A 237 -19.36 -5.98 -6.84
C ALA A 237 -18.72 -4.58 -6.70
N ALA A 238 -18.78 -3.98 -5.51
CA ALA A 238 -18.15 -2.70 -5.23
C ALA A 238 -16.61 -2.77 -5.33
N LEU A 239 -15.99 -3.87 -4.89
CA LEU A 239 -14.56 -4.12 -5.05
C LEU A 239 -14.14 -4.20 -6.53
N GLY A 240 -14.95 -4.87 -7.37
CA GLY A 240 -14.71 -4.94 -8.81
C GLY A 240 -14.74 -3.56 -9.47
N ASP A 241 -15.75 -2.74 -9.16
CA ASP A 241 -15.84 -1.36 -9.66
C ASP A 241 -14.69 -0.49 -9.14
N PHE A 242 -14.33 -0.62 -7.86
CA PHE A 242 -13.18 0.11 -7.27
C PHE A 242 -11.87 -0.22 -7.97
N VAL A 243 -11.59 -1.51 -8.23
CA VAL A 243 -10.38 -1.95 -8.94
C VAL A 243 -10.36 -1.39 -10.35
N GLU A 244 -11.49 -1.38 -11.05
CA GLU A 244 -11.59 -0.85 -12.40
C GLU A 244 -11.39 0.67 -12.46
N ARG A 245 -11.96 1.42 -11.50
CA ARG A 245 -11.72 2.86 -11.35
C ARG A 245 -10.23 3.16 -11.08
N LEU A 246 -9.60 2.33 -10.22
CA LEU A 246 -8.17 2.50 -9.94
C LEU A 246 -7.30 2.27 -11.19
N ARG A 247 -7.67 1.33 -12.06
CA ARG A 247 -7.00 1.10 -13.35
C ARG A 247 -7.09 2.33 -14.25
N ARG A 248 -8.30 2.90 -14.41
CA ARG A 248 -8.48 4.13 -15.19
C ARG A 248 -7.70 5.30 -14.61
N ALA A 249 -7.66 5.42 -13.28
CA ALA A 249 -6.86 6.45 -12.61
C ALA A 249 -5.35 6.26 -12.85
N GLN A 250 -4.84 5.03 -12.92
CA GLN A 250 -3.45 4.75 -13.27
C GLN A 250 -3.14 5.14 -14.73
N ASP A 251 -4.06 4.92 -15.66
CA ASP A 251 -3.93 5.37 -17.05
C ASP A 251 -3.91 6.90 -17.11
N TRP A 252 -4.83 7.55 -16.41
CA TRP A 252 -4.88 9.01 -16.29
C TRP A 252 -3.58 9.60 -15.73
N VAL A 253 -2.98 9.00 -14.69
CA VAL A 253 -1.70 9.46 -14.11
C VAL A 253 -0.58 9.47 -15.16
N PHE A 254 -0.51 8.43 -15.99
CA PHE A 254 0.51 8.37 -17.06
C PHE A 254 0.33 9.48 -18.09
N GLU A 255 -0.90 9.79 -18.45
CA GLU A 255 -1.23 10.82 -19.43
C GLU A 255 -1.10 12.24 -18.86
N HIS A 256 -1.28 12.40 -17.53
CA HIS A 256 -1.32 13.70 -16.82
C HIS A 256 -0.33 13.78 -15.66
N PRO A 257 0.97 13.45 -15.86
CA PRO A 257 1.94 13.34 -14.75
C PRO A 257 2.12 14.64 -13.96
N GLU A 258 2.05 15.80 -14.65
CA GLU A 258 2.23 17.10 -14.02
C GLU A 258 1.01 17.52 -13.20
N GLU A 259 -0.19 17.20 -13.66
CA GLU A 259 -1.44 17.44 -12.94
C GLU A 259 -1.48 16.57 -11.67
N TRP A 260 -1.18 15.30 -11.83
CA TRP A 260 -1.07 14.39 -10.70
C TRP A 260 -0.01 14.84 -9.69
N ALA A 261 1.17 15.24 -10.14
CA ALA A 261 2.23 15.73 -9.26
C ALA A 261 1.80 16.94 -8.43
N LYS A 262 0.99 17.85 -8.98
CA LYS A 262 0.43 19.01 -8.24
C LYS A 262 -0.52 18.56 -7.12
N VAL A 263 -1.43 17.62 -7.43
CA VAL A 263 -2.36 17.07 -6.43
C VAL A 263 -1.59 16.33 -5.36
N TRP A 264 -0.66 15.47 -5.76
CA TRP A 264 0.14 14.67 -4.85
C TRP A 264 1.04 15.51 -3.94
N ALA A 265 1.68 16.55 -4.46
CA ALA A 265 2.45 17.51 -3.68
C ALA A 265 1.59 18.16 -2.59
N LYS A 266 0.38 18.59 -2.93
CA LYS A 266 -0.57 19.18 -1.97
C LYS A 266 -1.00 18.17 -0.90
N ASP A 267 -1.30 16.94 -1.27
CA ASP A 267 -1.78 15.89 -0.37
C ASP A 267 -0.67 15.41 0.59
N THR A 268 0.54 15.27 0.08
CA THR A 268 1.69 14.80 0.86
C THR A 268 2.41 15.91 1.62
N GLY A 269 2.24 17.18 1.22
CA GLY A 269 3.01 18.32 1.73
C GLY A 269 4.45 18.38 1.21
N LEU A 270 4.75 17.65 0.13
CA LEU A 270 6.06 17.66 -0.53
C LEU A 270 6.16 18.80 -1.56
N PRO A 271 7.38 19.28 -1.87
CA PRO A 271 7.60 20.16 -3.00
C PRO A 271 7.11 19.52 -4.32
N TYR A 272 6.61 20.34 -5.23
CA TYR A 272 6.08 19.88 -6.52
C TYR A 272 7.10 19.05 -7.31
N GLU A 273 8.36 19.51 -7.37
CA GLU A 273 9.43 18.84 -8.10
C GLU A 273 9.72 17.44 -7.53
N VAL A 274 9.67 17.27 -6.21
CA VAL A 274 9.81 15.96 -5.56
C VAL A 274 8.67 15.03 -5.97
N ALA A 275 7.44 15.53 -5.96
CA ALA A 275 6.27 14.77 -6.37
C ALA A 275 6.36 14.39 -7.87
N LEU A 276 6.78 15.32 -8.73
CA LEU A 276 6.93 15.06 -10.16
C LEU A 276 8.00 14.02 -10.47
N ASP A 277 9.14 14.09 -9.79
CA ASP A 277 10.20 13.08 -9.92
C ASP A 277 9.71 11.70 -9.48
N ALA A 278 9.02 11.61 -8.34
CA ALA A 278 8.45 10.36 -7.84
C ALA A 278 7.37 9.79 -8.78
N VAL A 279 6.56 10.66 -9.41
CA VAL A 279 5.60 10.23 -10.45
C VAL A 279 6.33 9.62 -11.62
N LYS A 280 7.36 10.28 -12.13
CA LYS A 280 8.11 9.83 -13.33
C LYS A 280 8.98 8.60 -13.06
N LEU A 281 9.47 8.41 -11.83
CA LEU A 281 10.31 7.28 -11.45
C LEU A 281 9.51 6.01 -11.08
N SER A 282 8.29 6.15 -10.60
CA SER A 282 7.54 4.99 -10.08
C SER A 282 6.03 5.03 -10.37
N TYR A 283 5.31 5.98 -9.78
CA TYR A 283 3.85 5.92 -9.76
C TYR A 283 3.19 6.06 -11.13
N GLY A 284 3.68 6.96 -11.97
CA GLY A 284 3.15 7.19 -13.32
C GLY A 284 3.58 6.12 -14.33
N THR A 285 4.52 5.26 -13.97
CA THR A 285 5.00 4.19 -14.86
C THR A 285 4.15 2.92 -14.77
N ARG A 286 3.19 2.85 -13.85
CA ARG A 286 2.38 1.66 -13.59
C ARG A 286 1.44 1.34 -14.74
N VAL A 287 1.39 0.06 -15.09
CA VAL A 287 0.46 -0.53 -16.06
C VAL A 287 -0.37 -1.57 -15.32
N PRO A 288 -1.71 -1.51 -15.37
CA PRO A 288 -2.53 -2.62 -14.93
C PRO A 288 -2.16 -3.90 -15.70
N VAL A 289 -1.95 -4.99 -14.99
CA VAL A 289 -1.56 -6.29 -15.58
C VAL A 289 -2.37 -7.43 -14.97
N ALA A 290 -2.41 -8.56 -15.67
CA ALA A 290 -3.08 -9.76 -15.18
C ALA A 290 -2.34 -10.34 -13.97
N LEU A 291 -3.09 -10.88 -13.02
CA LEU A 291 -2.62 -11.83 -12.01
C LEU A 291 -2.51 -13.20 -12.65
N ASP A 292 -1.47 -13.41 -13.46
CA ASP A 292 -1.23 -14.62 -14.22
C ASP A 292 -0.20 -15.55 -13.52
N ALA A 293 0.06 -16.69 -14.12
CA ALA A 293 1.02 -17.66 -13.58
C ALA A 293 2.44 -17.08 -13.43
N ALA A 294 2.82 -16.11 -14.26
CA ALA A 294 4.13 -15.48 -14.17
C ALA A 294 4.21 -14.54 -12.95
N ALA A 295 3.14 -13.78 -12.66
CA ALA A 295 3.04 -12.98 -11.44
C ALA A 295 3.11 -13.85 -10.20
N VAL A 296 2.34 -14.95 -10.16
CA VAL A 296 2.33 -15.91 -9.05
C VAL A 296 3.70 -16.55 -8.84
N ALA A 297 4.35 -16.99 -9.91
CA ALA A 297 5.69 -17.59 -9.83
C ALA A 297 6.73 -16.59 -9.31
N SER A 298 6.67 -15.36 -9.76
CA SER A 298 7.57 -14.28 -9.30
C SER A 298 7.39 -13.98 -7.80
N GLU A 299 6.15 -13.96 -7.30
CA GLU A 299 5.88 -13.79 -5.87
C GLU A 299 6.28 -15.02 -5.05
N GLN A 300 6.16 -16.22 -5.62
CA GLN A 300 6.67 -17.45 -4.98
C GLN A 300 8.19 -17.39 -4.77
N GLU A 301 8.96 -16.86 -5.72
CA GLU A 301 10.40 -16.64 -5.55
C GLU A 301 10.72 -15.70 -4.39
N ILE A 302 9.91 -14.66 -4.21
CA ILE A 302 10.03 -13.74 -3.06
C ILE A 302 9.72 -14.50 -1.76
N ALA A 303 8.63 -15.26 -1.72
CA ALA A 303 8.22 -16.04 -0.56
C ALA A 303 9.30 -17.07 -0.17
N ASP A 304 9.84 -17.79 -1.14
CA ASP A 304 10.92 -18.77 -0.91
C ASP A 304 12.19 -18.09 -0.38
N THR A 305 12.54 -16.92 -0.91
CA THR A 305 13.68 -16.13 -0.43
C THR A 305 13.54 -15.77 1.04
N PHE A 306 12.35 -15.26 1.46
CA PHE A 306 12.12 -14.92 2.86
C PHE A 306 12.03 -16.14 3.78
N ALA A 307 11.51 -17.26 3.28
CA ALA A 307 11.46 -18.52 4.01
C ALA A 307 12.86 -19.10 4.23
N ASP A 308 13.73 -19.08 3.20
CA ASP A 308 15.12 -19.52 3.28
C ASP A 308 15.93 -18.72 4.30
N LEU A 309 15.67 -17.41 4.36
CA LEU A 309 16.27 -16.50 5.32
C LEU A 309 15.60 -16.56 6.71
N LYS A 310 14.56 -17.40 6.89
CA LYS A 310 13.77 -17.52 8.15
C LYS A 310 13.17 -16.20 8.61
N LEU A 311 12.83 -15.33 7.68
CA LEU A 311 12.22 -14.03 7.94
C LEU A 311 10.68 -14.09 7.94
N ILE A 312 10.11 -15.21 7.45
CA ILE A 312 8.70 -15.56 7.60
C ILE A 312 8.58 -16.91 8.32
N PRO A 313 7.50 -17.14 9.10
CA PRO A 313 7.42 -18.32 9.97
C PRO A 313 7.22 -19.65 9.24
N ARG A 314 6.69 -19.64 8.01
CA ARG A 314 6.42 -20.87 7.24
C ARG A 314 6.58 -20.65 5.73
N ARG A 315 6.80 -21.77 5.01
CA ARG A 315 6.62 -21.82 3.55
C ARG A 315 5.14 -22.01 3.22
N PHE A 316 4.74 -21.50 2.09
CA PHE A 316 3.36 -21.61 1.59
C PHE A 316 3.37 -21.52 0.05
N ASP A 317 2.27 -21.91 -0.58
CA ASP A 317 2.04 -21.67 -2.00
C ASP A 317 1.35 -20.31 -2.16
N PHE A 318 1.99 -19.37 -2.87
CA PHE A 318 1.42 -18.04 -3.08
C PHE A 318 0.11 -18.08 -3.88
N ALA A 319 -0.06 -19.11 -4.72
CA ALA A 319 -1.29 -19.30 -5.48
C ALA A 319 -2.54 -19.44 -4.58
N ASP A 320 -2.40 -19.97 -3.37
CA ASP A 320 -3.50 -20.11 -2.40
C ASP A 320 -4.07 -18.76 -1.95
N TYR A 321 -3.34 -17.69 -2.15
CA TYR A 321 -3.70 -16.32 -1.75
C TYR A 321 -4.13 -15.43 -2.93
N VAL A 322 -4.35 -16.01 -4.11
CA VAL A 322 -4.69 -15.27 -5.33
C VAL A 322 -6.12 -15.56 -5.77
N ASP A 323 -6.83 -14.52 -6.18
CA ASP A 323 -8.14 -14.60 -6.81
C ASP A 323 -8.14 -13.69 -8.03
N ASP A 324 -8.11 -14.26 -9.21
CA ASP A 324 -7.96 -13.58 -10.49
C ASP A 324 -9.29 -13.11 -11.13
N ARG A 325 -10.40 -13.15 -10.36
CA ARG A 325 -11.75 -12.80 -10.85
C ARG A 325 -11.87 -11.44 -11.52
N PHE A 326 -10.94 -10.52 -11.27
CA PHE A 326 -10.91 -9.19 -11.86
C PHE A 326 -9.93 -9.07 -13.04
N ASN A 327 -9.36 -10.16 -13.54
CA ASN A 327 -8.43 -10.21 -14.67
C ASN A 327 -9.08 -10.05 -16.04
N LYS A 328 -9.96 -9.09 -16.22
CA LYS A 328 -10.62 -8.92 -17.52
C LYS A 328 -9.78 -8.04 -18.45
N ASP A 329 -9.50 -8.55 -19.67
CA ASP A 329 -8.86 -7.81 -20.78
C ASP A 329 -7.53 -7.12 -20.41
N LEU A 330 -6.72 -7.73 -19.53
CA LEU A 330 -5.45 -7.19 -19.06
C LEU A 330 -4.26 -7.78 -19.82
N PRO A 331 -3.20 -6.98 -20.05
CA PRO A 331 -1.94 -7.49 -20.57
C PRO A 331 -1.27 -8.44 -19.55
N PRO A 332 -0.37 -9.34 -20.02
CA PRO A 332 0.41 -10.20 -19.13
C PRO A 332 1.21 -9.43 -18.09
N SER A 333 1.43 -10.04 -16.93
CA SER A 333 2.24 -9.45 -15.84
C SER A 333 3.69 -9.13 -16.24
N THR A 334 4.20 -9.78 -17.27
CA THR A 334 5.52 -9.53 -17.86
C THR A 334 5.56 -8.33 -18.82
N SER A 335 4.41 -7.67 -19.07
CA SER A 335 4.39 -6.47 -19.90
C SER A 335 5.26 -5.37 -19.31
N PRO A 336 6.04 -4.65 -20.13
CA PRO A 336 6.94 -3.64 -19.61
C PRO A 336 6.17 -2.51 -18.92
N ALA A 337 6.74 -1.96 -17.86
CA ALA A 337 6.27 -0.72 -17.26
C ALA A 337 6.31 0.42 -18.29
N ARG A 338 5.43 1.40 -18.14
CA ARG A 338 5.47 2.63 -18.92
C ARG A 338 6.73 3.43 -18.58
N SER A 339 7.19 4.24 -19.51
CA SER A 339 8.32 5.13 -19.26
C SER A 339 8.03 6.52 -19.81
N TYR A 340 8.37 7.54 -19.04
CA TYR A 340 8.47 8.89 -19.55
C TYR A 340 9.82 9.00 -20.27
N GLY A 341 9.80 9.40 -21.55
CA GLY A 341 11.02 9.57 -22.33
C GLY A 341 12.05 10.39 -21.53
N LYS A 342 13.33 10.04 -21.64
CA LYS A 342 14.38 10.91 -21.11
C LYS A 342 14.17 12.29 -21.69
N ALA A 343 13.90 13.30 -20.86
CA ALA A 343 13.97 14.67 -21.30
C ALA A 343 15.31 14.82 -22.03
N SER A 344 15.27 15.19 -23.29
CA SER A 344 16.46 15.51 -24.07
C SER A 344 17.22 16.59 -23.30
N SER A 345 18.33 16.17 -22.68
CA SER A 345 19.28 17.03 -22.00
C SER A 345 19.92 18.03 -22.95
#